data_189f3bfe93369a957419e6084c298afc
#
_entry.id   189f3bfe93369a957419e6084c298afc
#
_cell.length_a   1.000
_cell.length_b   1.000
_cell.length_c   1.000
_cell.angle_alpha   90.00
_cell.angle_beta   90.00
_cell.angle_gamma   90.00
#
_symmetry.space_group_name_H-M   'P 1'
#
loop_
_entity.id
_entity.type
_entity.pdbx_description
1 polymer ?
#
loop_
_entity_poly.entity_id
_entity_poly.type
_entity_poly.pdbx_seq_one_letter_code
_entity_poly.pdbx_strand_id
1 'polypeptide(L)'
;MLEPNVEFWKRVYAEFGMGDFVLHDRENLLIIYEVVRVSEATNERRAADLAKSEIQRLREQYEDILTALAQGKSPEELGPEGQRVAELWGCPCEPDLLRRAAGNVRVQQGLREKWDEGVQRARGLMPRIVSILRQHNVPVELAALPMVESTFNPRARSKAGAVGLWQFIRSTARSYLSVSRKRDDRHDPLRSTQAAARLLKHNYEALGSWPLAIVAYNHGKAGVQTARERVGSDAIEDIIVRYNGPRFGFASKNFYPEFLAALELLHPTIRQHAGQENSRKGS
;
A
#
# COMPACT_ATOMS: atom_id res chain seq x y z
N MET A 1 -15.73 -5.94 1.56
CA MET A 1 -14.82 -6.92 0.93
C MET A 1 -13.34 -6.55 1.09
N LEU A 2 -12.96 -5.28 1.04
CA LEU A 2 -11.55 -4.83 1.24
C LEU A 2 -11.19 -4.49 2.69
N GLU A 3 -12.16 -4.48 3.60
CA GLU A 3 -11.97 -4.14 5.01
C GLU A 3 -10.79 -4.86 5.68
N PRO A 4 -10.61 -6.18 5.50
CA PRO A 4 -9.47 -6.89 6.06
C PRO A 4 -8.11 -6.33 5.60
N ASN A 5 -8.00 -5.96 4.32
CA ASN A 5 -6.78 -5.39 3.78
C ASN A 5 -6.55 -3.97 4.31
N VAL A 6 -7.61 -3.16 4.43
CA VAL A 6 -7.54 -1.81 4.99
C VAL A 6 -7.06 -1.88 6.44
N GLU A 7 -7.64 -2.77 7.26
CA GLU A 7 -7.25 -2.93 8.66
C GLU A 7 -5.80 -3.38 8.82
N PHE A 8 -5.34 -4.33 8.00
CA PHE A 8 -3.94 -4.73 7.98
C PHE A 8 -3.01 -3.53 7.70
N TRP A 9 -3.32 -2.71 6.70
CA TRP A 9 -2.49 -1.56 6.37
C TRP A 9 -2.55 -0.45 7.42
N LYS A 10 -3.69 -0.25 8.10
CA LYS A 10 -3.77 0.64 9.27
C LYS A 10 -2.81 0.21 10.37
N ARG A 11 -2.75 -1.10 10.66
CA ARG A 11 -1.79 -1.66 11.62
C ARG A 11 -0.35 -1.47 11.18
N VAL A 12 -0.05 -1.68 9.88
CA VAL A 12 1.29 -1.44 9.31
C VAL A 12 1.72 0.03 9.48
N TYR A 13 0.78 0.96 9.32
CA TYR A 13 1.05 2.40 9.44
C TYR A 13 1.07 2.91 10.88
N ALA A 14 0.24 2.37 11.77
CA ALA A 14 0.01 2.95 13.09
C ALA A 14 0.54 2.11 14.26
N GLU A 15 0.64 0.78 14.12
CA GLU A 15 1.02 -0.12 15.21
C GLU A 15 2.44 -0.68 15.04
N PHE A 16 2.76 -1.21 13.85
CA PHE A 16 4.03 -1.88 13.62
C PHE A 16 5.14 -0.87 13.30
N GLY A 17 6.19 -0.87 14.13
CA GLY A 17 7.37 -0.02 13.93
C GLY A 17 8.32 -0.57 12.86
N MET A 18 9.32 0.22 12.48
CA MET A 18 10.31 -0.19 11.47
C MET A 18 11.16 -1.39 11.90
N GLY A 19 11.21 -1.69 13.20
CA GLY A 19 11.83 -2.89 13.76
C GLY A 19 10.92 -4.12 13.73
N ASP A 20 9.63 -3.99 13.38
CA ASP A 20 8.68 -5.08 13.33
C ASP A 20 8.55 -5.63 11.91
N PHE A 21 8.66 -6.95 11.76
CA PHE A 21 8.47 -7.66 10.51
C PHE A 21 7.31 -8.62 10.66
N VAL A 22 6.24 -8.36 9.93
CA VAL A 22 4.98 -9.11 9.97
C VAL A 22 5.03 -10.21 8.91
N LEU A 23 5.05 -11.48 9.34
CA LEU A 23 4.87 -12.63 8.45
C LEU A 23 3.37 -12.87 8.31
N HIS A 24 2.87 -12.82 7.08
CA HIS A 24 1.44 -12.89 6.80
C HIS A 24 1.16 -13.64 5.49
N ASP A 25 -0.10 -14.06 5.30
CA ASP A 25 -0.52 -14.58 4.00
C ASP A 25 -0.71 -13.44 3.00
N ARG A 26 -0.26 -13.65 1.76
CA ARG A 26 -0.28 -12.66 0.69
C ARG A 26 -1.69 -12.34 0.19
N GLU A 27 -2.60 -13.31 0.24
CA GLU A 27 -3.97 -13.18 -0.29
C GLU A 27 -4.97 -12.87 0.83
N ASN A 28 -4.78 -13.44 2.01
CA ASN A 28 -5.61 -13.19 3.19
C ASN A 28 -4.80 -12.44 4.26
N LEU A 29 -4.83 -11.12 4.22
CA LEU A 29 -4.05 -10.28 5.14
C LEU A 29 -4.49 -10.36 6.61
N LEU A 30 -5.64 -11.00 6.92
CA LEU A 30 -6.03 -11.32 8.31
C LEU A 30 -5.17 -12.44 8.91
N ILE A 31 -4.57 -13.28 8.07
CA ILE A 31 -3.68 -14.35 8.52
C ILE A 31 -2.28 -13.76 8.77
N ILE A 32 -2.00 -13.49 10.03
CA ILE A 32 -0.67 -13.08 10.49
C ILE A 32 -0.07 -14.27 11.22
N TYR A 33 0.99 -14.84 10.67
CA TYR A 33 1.69 -15.97 11.25
C TYR A 33 2.55 -15.56 12.44
N GLU A 34 3.31 -14.47 12.30
CA GLU A 34 4.27 -14.03 13.30
C GLU A 34 4.58 -12.54 13.15
N VAL A 35 4.95 -11.88 14.25
CA VAL A 35 5.55 -10.54 14.25
C VAL A 35 6.93 -10.63 14.88
N VAL A 36 7.96 -10.60 14.04
CA VAL A 36 9.36 -10.62 14.49
C VAL A 36 9.76 -9.21 14.86
N ARG A 37 10.17 -9.01 16.11
CA ARG A 37 10.70 -7.73 16.60
C ARG A 37 12.21 -7.77 16.65
N VAL A 38 12.82 -6.89 15.88
CA VAL A 38 14.28 -6.72 15.87
C VAL A 38 14.62 -5.55 16.78
N SER A 39 15.28 -5.84 17.92
CA SER A 39 15.79 -4.79 18.79
C SER A 39 16.91 -4.01 18.09
N GLU A 40 16.97 -2.70 18.31
CA GLU A 40 18.11 -1.86 17.91
C GLU A 40 19.36 -2.32 18.68
N ALA A 41 20.10 -3.23 18.08
CA ALA A 41 21.36 -3.68 18.66
C ALA A 41 22.47 -2.68 18.30
N THR A 42 23.44 -2.56 19.18
CA THR A 42 24.60 -1.65 19.07
C THR A 42 25.47 -1.84 17.82
N ASN A 43 25.18 -2.84 16.98
CA ASN A 43 25.81 -3.09 15.68
C ASN A 43 24.73 -3.34 14.62
N GLU A 44 24.24 -2.24 14.00
CA GLU A 44 23.13 -2.22 13.06
C GLU A 44 23.26 -3.24 11.92
N ARG A 45 24.45 -3.43 11.36
CA ARG A 45 24.67 -4.33 10.22
C ARG A 45 24.52 -5.81 10.62
N ARG A 46 25.10 -6.20 11.76
CA ARG A 46 25.01 -7.58 12.26
C ARG A 46 23.60 -7.91 12.74
N ALA A 47 22.90 -6.94 13.36
CA ALA A 47 21.51 -7.09 13.76
C ALA A 47 20.59 -7.26 12.55
N ALA A 48 20.80 -6.48 11.49
CA ALA A 48 20.03 -6.59 10.25
C ALA A 48 20.25 -7.95 9.56
N ASP A 49 21.47 -8.46 9.53
CA ASP A 49 21.77 -9.77 8.94
C ASP A 49 21.16 -10.91 9.76
N LEU A 50 21.23 -10.85 11.10
CA LEU A 50 20.59 -11.85 11.98
C LEU A 50 19.06 -11.81 11.83
N ALA A 51 18.46 -10.63 11.79
CA ALA A 51 17.04 -10.45 11.57
C ALA A 51 16.61 -11.04 10.23
N LYS A 52 17.36 -10.78 9.16
CA LYS A 52 17.08 -11.33 7.83
C LYS A 52 17.14 -12.86 7.83
N SER A 53 18.11 -13.45 8.50
CA SER A 53 18.24 -14.90 8.61
C SER A 53 17.09 -15.51 9.42
N GLU A 54 16.69 -14.89 10.51
CA GLU A 54 15.57 -15.33 11.34
C GLU A 54 14.23 -15.22 10.62
N ILE A 55 13.99 -14.10 9.93
CA ILE A 55 12.79 -13.91 9.10
C ILE A 55 12.71 -14.97 8.01
N GLN A 56 13.83 -15.28 7.35
CA GLN A 56 13.86 -16.30 6.32
C GLN A 56 13.59 -17.69 6.90
N ARG A 57 14.20 -18.04 8.04
CA ARG A 57 13.96 -19.30 8.75
C ARG A 57 12.48 -19.48 9.13
N LEU A 58 11.87 -18.43 9.70
CA LEU A 58 10.45 -18.47 10.09
C LEU A 58 9.54 -18.59 8.86
N ARG A 59 9.86 -17.88 7.79
CA ARG A 59 9.12 -18.00 6.54
C ARG A 59 9.12 -19.44 6.03
N GLU A 60 10.29 -20.08 5.94
CA GLU A 60 10.44 -21.47 5.54
C GLU A 60 9.68 -22.40 6.49
N GLN A 61 9.74 -22.17 7.79
CA GLN A 61 9.00 -22.95 8.79
C GLN A 61 7.48 -22.90 8.54
N TYR A 62 6.89 -21.72 8.26
CA TYR A 62 5.46 -21.62 7.98
C TYR A 62 5.09 -22.22 6.61
N GLU A 63 5.94 -22.08 5.59
CA GLU A 63 5.78 -22.76 4.30
C GLU A 63 5.77 -24.29 4.47
N ASP A 64 6.66 -24.86 5.30
CA ASP A 64 6.74 -26.29 5.61
C ASP A 64 5.52 -26.77 6.40
N ILE A 65 5.07 -26.04 7.44
CA ILE A 65 3.87 -26.38 8.22
C ILE A 65 2.65 -26.43 7.30
N LEU A 66 2.42 -25.39 6.49
CA LEU A 66 1.29 -25.32 5.56
C LEU A 66 1.32 -26.45 4.53
N THR A 67 2.52 -26.78 4.03
CA THR A 67 2.73 -27.90 3.10
C THR A 67 2.41 -29.24 3.76
N ALA A 68 2.85 -29.45 5.00
CA ALA A 68 2.59 -30.68 5.75
C ALA A 68 1.09 -30.86 6.06
N LEU A 69 0.40 -29.79 6.47
CA LEU A 69 -1.06 -29.78 6.65
C LEU A 69 -1.78 -30.10 5.33
N ALA A 70 -1.32 -29.52 4.21
CA ALA A 70 -1.88 -29.79 2.87
C ALA A 70 -1.67 -31.26 2.42
N GLN A 71 -0.68 -31.93 2.96
CA GLN A 71 -0.41 -33.36 2.74
C GLN A 71 -1.19 -34.30 3.66
N GLY A 72 -2.00 -33.74 4.58
CA GLY A 72 -2.86 -34.50 5.49
C GLY A 72 -2.22 -34.85 6.82
N LYS A 73 -1.05 -34.27 7.18
CA LYS A 73 -0.55 -34.39 8.54
C LYS A 73 -1.49 -33.69 9.51
N SER A 74 -1.73 -34.30 10.68
CA SER A 74 -2.55 -33.68 11.68
C SER A 74 -1.83 -32.48 12.34
N PRO A 75 -2.57 -31.46 12.80
CA PRO A 75 -1.97 -30.33 13.52
C PRO A 75 -1.12 -30.75 14.73
N GLU A 76 -1.53 -31.80 15.42
CA GLU A 76 -0.87 -32.36 16.62
C GLU A 76 0.51 -32.95 16.28
N GLU A 77 0.64 -33.60 15.12
CA GLU A 77 1.93 -34.14 14.64
C GLU A 77 2.94 -33.04 14.33
N LEU A 78 2.46 -31.83 14.07
CA LEU A 78 3.28 -30.65 13.77
C LEU A 78 3.57 -29.78 15.00
N GLY A 79 3.09 -30.22 16.17
CA GLY A 79 3.32 -29.54 17.44
C GLY A 79 2.53 -28.22 17.59
N PRO A 80 2.87 -27.39 18.59
CA PRO A 80 2.11 -26.18 18.93
C PRO A 80 1.96 -25.18 17.76
N GLU A 81 3.01 -25.02 16.97
CA GLU A 81 2.95 -24.11 15.80
C GLU A 81 2.04 -24.65 14.71
N GLY A 82 2.05 -25.99 14.48
CA GLY A 82 1.10 -26.60 13.55
C GLY A 82 -0.36 -26.43 13.97
N GLN A 83 -0.65 -26.59 15.26
CA GLN A 83 -1.97 -26.35 15.81
C GLN A 83 -2.37 -24.88 15.64
N ARG A 84 -1.51 -23.95 15.98
CA ARG A 84 -1.77 -22.49 15.83
C ARG A 84 -2.02 -22.10 14.37
N VAL A 85 -1.24 -22.63 13.43
CA VAL A 85 -1.43 -22.37 11.98
C VAL A 85 -2.78 -22.96 11.51
N ALA A 86 -3.13 -24.17 11.94
CA ALA A 86 -4.40 -24.78 11.62
C ALA A 86 -5.60 -23.97 12.16
N GLU A 87 -5.50 -23.43 13.38
CA GLU A 87 -6.51 -22.55 13.98
C GLU A 87 -6.65 -21.24 13.20
N LEU A 88 -5.54 -20.60 12.82
CA LEU A 88 -5.54 -19.37 12.00
C LEU A 88 -6.31 -19.56 10.68
N TRP A 89 -6.22 -20.73 10.07
CA TRP A 89 -6.91 -21.07 8.83
C TRP A 89 -8.30 -21.64 9.05
N GLY A 90 -8.71 -21.91 10.31
CA GLY A 90 -9.99 -22.52 10.64
C GLY A 90 -10.11 -23.97 10.13
N CYS A 91 -8.99 -24.72 10.17
CA CYS A 91 -8.99 -26.10 9.69
C CYS A 91 -9.93 -27.02 10.52
N PRO A 92 -10.55 -28.05 9.87
CA PRO A 92 -10.10 -28.72 8.63
C PRO A 92 -10.29 -27.91 7.36
N CYS A 93 -9.22 -27.77 6.56
CA CYS A 93 -9.15 -26.93 5.37
C CYS A 93 -8.94 -27.77 4.11
N GLU A 94 -9.39 -27.25 2.97
CA GLU A 94 -9.11 -27.84 1.67
C GLU A 94 -7.58 -27.86 1.41
N PRO A 95 -7.00 -29.03 1.02
CA PRO A 95 -5.57 -29.14 0.77
C PRO A 95 -5.02 -28.13 -0.25
N ASP A 96 -5.82 -27.79 -1.26
CA ASP A 96 -5.43 -26.80 -2.29
C ASP A 96 -5.32 -25.38 -1.72
N LEU A 97 -6.14 -25.02 -0.73
CA LEU A 97 -6.05 -23.75 -0.03
C LEU A 97 -4.71 -23.67 0.71
N LEU A 98 -4.36 -24.70 1.47
CA LEU A 98 -3.13 -24.74 2.24
C LEU A 98 -1.87 -24.77 1.34
N ARG A 99 -1.91 -25.50 0.20
CA ARG A 99 -0.82 -25.47 -0.80
C ARG A 99 -0.60 -24.06 -1.37
N ARG A 100 -1.68 -23.32 -1.67
CA ARG A 100 -1.55 -21.93 -2.10
C ARG A 100 -1.01 -21.04 -0.98
N ALA A 101 -1.48 -21.23 0.25
CA ALA A 101 -1.01 -20.50 1.40
C ALA A 101 0.49 -20.67 1.65
N ALA A 102 1.02 -21.90 1.48
CA ALA A 102 2.46 -22.17 1.57
C ALA A 102 3.28 -21.31 0.59
N GLY A 103 2.80 -21.13 -0.64
CA GLY A 103 3.45 -20.26 -1.62
C GLY A 103 3.17 -18.75 -1.43
N ASN A 104 2.35 -18.39 -0.44
CA ASN A 104 1.89 -17.04 -0.20
C ASN A 104 2.46 -16.40 1.09
N VAL A 105 3.31 -17.09 1.84
CA VAL A 105 3.95 -16.53 3.04
C VAL A 105 4.82 -15.34 2.65
N ARG A 106 4.45 -14.16 3.16
CA ARG A 106 5.07 -12.88 2.83
C ARG A 106 5.51 -12.15 4.09
N VAL A 107 6.47 -11.26 3.95
CA VAL A 107 6.95 -10.39 5.03
C VAL A 107 6.66 -8.94 4.69
N GLN A 108 6.04 -8.24 5.62
CA GLN A 108 5.81 -6.79 5.57
C GLN A 108 6.50 -6.12 6.76
N GLN A 109 7.38 -5.16 6.48
CA GLN A 109 7.97 -4.32 7.53
C GLN A 109 6.97 -3.27 7.99
N GLY A 110 6.91 -3.02 9.29
CA GLY A 110 6.12 -1.93 9.86
C GLY A 110 6.61 -0.54 9.41
N LEU A 111 5.73 0.44 9.46
CA LEU A 111 5.99 1.77 8.91
C LEU A 111 5.63 2.91 9.90
N ARG A 112 5.35 2.62 11.18
CA ARG A 112 4.85 3.61 12.15
C ARG A 112 5.72 4.87 12.21
N GLU A 113 7.04 4.74 12.36
CA GLU A 113 7.93 5.88 12.46
C GLU A 113 7.96 6.71 11.16
N LYS A 114 7.92 6.04 10.00
CA LYS A 114 7.80 6.73 8.70
C LYS A 114 6.46 7.42 8.54
N TRP A 115 5.40 6.81 9.05
CA TRP A 115 4.07 7.39 9.08
C TRP A 115 4.06 8.68 9.89
N ASP A 116 4.59 8.65 11.12
CA ASP A 116 4.66 9.82 12.01
C ASP A 116 5.44 10.98 11.38
N GLU A 117 6.60 10.68 10.78
CA GLU A 117 7.35 11.67 10.01
C GLU A 117 6.53 12.21 8.81
N GLY A 118 5.79 11.33 8.13
CA GLY A 118 4.90 11.68 7.03
C GLY A 118 3.79 12.65 7.48
N VAL A 119 3.17 12.38 8.62
CA VAL A 119 2.16 13.26 9.22
C VAL A 119 2.74 14.65 9.55
N GLN A 120 3.95 14.72 10.09
CA GLN A 120 4.61 16.00 10.35
C GLN A 120 4.85 16.79 9.04
N ARG A 121 5.34 16.12 7.98
CA ARG A 121 5.54 16.75 6.66
C ARG A 121 4.21 17.18 6.04
N ALA A 122 3.16 16.38 6.19
CA ALA A 122 1.83 16.65 5.64
C ALA A 122 1.22 17.95 6.17
N ARG A 123 1.42 18.29 7.45
CA ARG A 123 0.86 19.50 8.08
C ARG A 123 1.15 20.79 7.29
N GLY A 124 2.37 20.93 6.78
CA GLY A 124 2.77 22.11 6.00
C GLY A 124 2.28 22.12 4.54
N LEU A 125 1.99 20.96 3.98
CA LEU A 125 1.64 20.80 2.56
C LEU A 125 0.13 20.63 2.34
N MET A 126 -0.58 20.04 3.29
CA MET A 126 -1.99 19.64 3.18
C MET A 126 -2.91 20.78 2.72
N PRO A 127 -2.86 21.99 3.29
CA PRO A 127 -3.75 23.07 2.86
C PRO A 127 -3.63 23.38 1.37
N ARG A 128 -2.39 23.41 0.86
CA ARG A 128 -2.11 23.72 -0.55
C ARG A 128 -2.48 22.56 -1.46
N ILE A 129 -2.25 21.31 -1.03
CA ILE A 129 -2.65 20.13 -1.78
C ILE A 129 -4.17 20.09 -1.92
N VAL A 130 -4.92 20.25 -0.84
CA VAL A 130 -6.39 20.30 -0.83
C VAL A 130 -6.91 21.39 -1.77
N SER A 131 -6.34 22.61 -1.70
CA SER A 131 -6.73 23.73 -2.59
C SER A 131 -6.49 23.38 -4.07
N ILE A 132 -5.35 22.80 -4.43
CA ILE A 132 -5.04 22.40 -5.82
C ILE A 132 -6.00 21.31 -6.30
N LEU A 133 -6.27 20.28 -5.50
CA LEU A 133 -7.19 19.19 -5.88
C LEU A 133 -8.57 19.75 -6.21
N ARG A 134 -9.10 20.67 -5.37
CA ARG A 134 -10.38 21.35 -5.63
C ARG A 134 -10.39 22.14 -6.92
N GLN A 135 -9.33 22.93 -7.19
CA GLN A 135 -9.20 23.72 -8.41
C GLN A 135 -9.26 22.84 -9.68
N HIS A 136 -8.86 21.58 -9.56
CA HIS A 136 -8.91 20.59 -10.65
C HIS A 136 -10.17 19.71 -10.62
N ASN A 137 -11.14 19.96 -9.73
CA ASN A 137 -12.32 19.11 -9.52
C ASN A 137 -11.96 17.65 -9.23
N VAL A 138 -10.95 17.45 -8.39
CA VAL A 138 -10.50 16.17 -7.87
C VAL A 138 -10.91 16.07 -6.40
N PRO A 139 -11.46 14.94 -5.93
CA PRO A 139 -11.81 14.76 -4.53
C PRO A 139 -10.65 15.06 -3.59
N VAL A 140 -10.92 15.81 -2.53
CA VAL A 140 -9.88 16.23 -1.56
C VAL A 140 -9.31 15.06 -0.77
N GLU A 141 -10.04 13.96 -0.68
CA GLU A 141 -9.65 12.69 -0.08
C GLU A 141 -8.37 12.13 -0.73
N LEU A 142 -8.15 12.43 -2.03
CA LEU A 142 -6.95 12.01 -2.74
C LEU A 142 -5.68 12.71 -2.25
N ALA A 143 -5.81 13.69 -1.34
CA ALA A 143 -4.69 14.26 -0.61
C ALA A 143 -3.98 13.24 0.33
N ALA A 144 -4.57 12.06 0.55
CA ALA A 144 -3.93 10.96 1.27
C ALA A 144 -2.91 10.18 0.41
N LEU A 145 -2.99 10.22 -0.94
CA LEU A 145 -2.09 9.47 -1.83
C LEU A 145 -0.60 9.72 -1.59
N PRO A 146 -0.12 10.95 -1.34
CA PRO A 146 1.29 11.19 -1.03
C PRO A 146 1.80 10.44 0.20
N MET A 147 0.92 10.01 1.12
CA MET A 147 1.33 9.17 2.25
C MET A 147 1.75 7.78 1.76
N VAL A 148 0.96 7.17 0.90
CA VAL A 148 1.26 5.86 0.29
C VAL A 148 2.49 5.93 -0.62
N GLU A 149 2.59 6.98 -1.43
CA GLU A 149 3.63 7.12 -2.44
C GLU A 149 5.02 7.43 -1.85
N SER A 150 5.09 8.33 -0.88
CA SER A 150 6.37 8.86 -0.40
C SER A 150 6.41 9.18 1.09
N THR A 151 5.37 8.85 1.86
CA THR A 151 5.20 9.36 3.22
C THR A 151 5.37 10.90 3.28
N PHE A 152 4.76 11.61 2.35
CA PHE A 152 4.87 13.07 2.16
C PHE A 152 6.30 13.59 2.00
N ASN A 153 7.23 12.78 1.51
CA ASN A 153 8.62 13.22 1.31
C ASN A 153 8.84 13.75 -0.12
N PRO A 154 9.01 15.08 -0.33
CA PRO A 154 9.22 15.64 -1.66
C PRO A 154 10.59 15.30 -2.26
N ARG A 155 11.50 14.74 -1.46
CA ARG A 155 12.84 14.30 -1.91
C ARG A 155 12.92 12.80 -2.13
N ALA A 156 11.81 12.06 -1.95
CA ALA A 156 11.79 10.61 -2.12
C ALA A 156 12.20 10.22 -3.54
N ARG A 157 12.95 9.13 -3.63
CA ARG A 157 13.36 8.52 -4.89
C ARG A 157 13.28 7.00 -4.77
N SER A 158 12.52 6.37 -5.66
CA SER A 158 12.41 4.91 -5.70
C SER A 158 13.53 4.28 -6.53
N LYS A 159 13.75 2.98 -6.35
CA LYS A 159 14.67 2.19 -7.18
C LYS A 159 14.24 2.18 -8.66
N ALA A 160 12.95 2.29 -8.94
CA ALA A 160 12.38 2.37 -10.29
C ALA A 160 12.46 3.79 -10.92
N GLY A 161 13.07 4.76 -10.22
CA GLY A 161 13.25 6.12 -10.71
C GLY A 161 12.04 7.03 -10.57
N ALA A 162 11.04 6.64 -9.78
CA ALA A 162 9.97 7.53 -9.36
C ALA A 162 10.51 8.58 -8.37
N VAL A 163 10.01 9.81 -8.43
CA VAL A 163 10.58 10.96 -7.72
C VAL A 163 9.49 11.84 -7.12
N GLY A 164 9.79 12.35 -5.93
CA GLY A 164 9.07 13.42 -5.25
C GLY A 164 7.84 12.96 -4.49
N LEU A 165 7.06 13.93 -4.06
CA LEU A 165 5.87 13.75 -3.23
C LEU A 165 4.88 12.72 -3.81
N TRP A 166 4.66 12.79 -5.13
CA TRP A 166 3.70 12.02 -5.90
C TRP A 166 4.32 10.85 -6.68
N GLN A 167 5.59 10.55 -6.47
CA GLN A 167 6.35 9.46 -7.11
C GLN A 167 6.16 9.34 -8.63
N PHE A 168 6.24 10.47 -9.32
CA PHE A 168 6.18 10.46 -10.78
C PHE A 168 7.39 9.74 -11.39
N ILE A 169 7.15 8.74 -12.23
CA ILE A 169 8.17 8.22 -13.13
C ILE A 169 8.40 9.20 -14.30
N ARG A 170 9.61 9.19 -14.85
CA ARG A 170 10.03 10.20 -15.85
C ARG A 170 9.15 10.22 -17.11
N SER A 171 8.73 9.07 -17.60
CA SER A 171 7.86 8.96 -18.78
C SER A 171 6.51 9.65 -18.55
N THR A 172 5.81 9.32 -17.47
CA THR A 172 4.52 9.93 -17.12
C THR A 172 4.67 11.42 -16.80
N ALA A 173 5.73 11.79 -16.08
CA ALA A 173 5.97 13.18 -15.69
C ALA A 173 6.09 14.13 -16.89
N ARG A 174 6.71 13.72 -18.00
CA ARG A 174 6.90 14.55 -19.19
C ARG A 174 5.60 15.04 -19.82
N SER A 175 4.50 14.35 -19.62
CA SER A 175 3.17 14.78 -20.10
C SER A 175 2.55 15.89 -19.25
N TYR A 176 3.06 16.13 -18.04
CA TYR A 176 2.45 17.02 -17.05
C TYR A 176 3.42 18.03 -16.45
N LEU A 177 4.73 17.79 -16.50
CA LEU A 177 5.79 18.51 -15.81
C LEU A 177 6.99 18.76 -16.73
N SER A 178 7.75 19.81 -16.41
CA SER A 178 9.07 20.00 -17.03
C SER A 178 10.10 19.06 -16.38
N VAL A 179 10.65 18.13 -17.17
CA VAL A 179 11.65 17.17 -16.70
C VAL A 179 12.84 17.15 -17.67
N SER A 180 13.86 17.93 -17.34
CA SER A 180 15.09 18.07 -18.10
C SER A 180 16.33 17.92 -17.20
N ARG A 181 17.53 18.06 -17.76
CA ARG A 181 18.77 18.13 -16.95
C ARG A 181 18.85 19.38 -16.06
N LYS A 182 18.25 20.50 -16.50
CA LYS A 182 18.30 21.80 -15.82
C LYS A 182 17.14 21.98 -14.85
N ARG A 183 16.04 21.26 -15.02
CA ARG A 183 14.81 21.43 -14.23
C ARG A 183 14.05 20.11 -14.14
N ASP A 184 13.73 19.70 -12.93
CA ASP A 184 12.91 18.52 -12.66
C ASP A 184 11.81 18.90 -11.66
N ASP A 185 10.63 19.26 -12.21
CA ASP A 185 9.48 19.72 -11.43
C ASP A 185 8.83 18.62 -10.57
N ARG A 186 9.28 17.36 -10.70
CA ARG A 186 8.82 16.27 -9.83
C ARG A 186 9.21 16.48 -8.38
N HIS A 187 10.28 17.25 -8.12
CA HIS A 187 10.73 17.61 -6.77
C HIS A 187 9.95 18.77 -6.16
N ASP A 188 9.21 19.54 -6.96
CA ASP A 188 8.38 20.64 -6.48
C ASP A 188 7.03 20.09 -6.00
N PRO A 189 6.71 20.18 -4.69
CA PRO A 189 5.48 19.63 -4.14
C PRO A 189 4.21 20.17 -4.79
N LEU A 190 4.18 21.46 -5.13
CA LEU A 190 2.97 22.10 -5.65
C LEU A 190 2.80 21.84 -7.13
N ARG A 191 3.87 21.91 -7.92
CA ARG A 191 3.82 21.57 -9.34
C ARG A 191 3.49 20.10 -9.56
N SER A 192 4.12 19.21 -8.76
CA SER A 192 3.79 17.79 -8.82
C SER A 192 2.36 17.49 -8.36
N THR A 193 1.80 18.26 -7.41
CA THR A 193 0.38 18.16 -7.04
C THR A 193 -0.54 18.57 -8.19
N GLN A 194 -0.26 19.67 -8.88
CA GLN A 194 -1.03 20.07 -10.07
C GLN A 194 -0.99 19.00 -11.15
N ALA A 195 0.17 18.38 -11.36
CA ALA A 195 0.34 17.29 -12.32
C ALA A 195 -0.43 16.04 -11.91
N ALA A 196 -0.38 15.66 -10.62
CA ALA A 196 -1.11 14.52 -10.08
C ALA A 196 -2.62 14.72 -10.19
N ALA A 197 -3.13 15.92 -9.86
CA ALA A 197 -4.52 16.25 -10.03
C ALA A 197 -5.01 16.07 -11.48
N ARG A 198 -4.23 16.53 -12.45
CA ARG A 198 -4.54 16.35 -13.89
C ARG A 198 -4.50 14.89 -14.31
N LEU A 199 -3.50 14.13 -13.86
CA LEU A 199 -3.39 12.68 -14.17
C LEU A 199 -4.56 11.90 -13.57
N LEU A 200 -4.90 12.14 -12.29
CA LEU A 200 -6.03 11.51 -11.60
C LEU A 200 -7.36 11.85 -12.30
N LYS A 201 -7.55 13.11 -12.66
CA LYS A 201 -8.74 13.54 -13.41
C LYS A 201 -8.84 12.85 -14.77
N HIS A 202 -7.73 12.78 -15.51
CA HIS A 202 -7.67 12.07 -16.79
C HIS A 202 -7.97 10.56 -16.64
N ASN A 203 -7.47 9.92 -15.59
CA ASN A 203 -7.80 8.53 -15.30
C ASN A 203 -9.29 8.36 -14.98
N TYR A 204 -9.86 9.27 -14.18
CA TYR A 204 -11.28 9.26 -13.85
C TYR A 204 -12.16 9.44 -15.09
N GLU A 205 -11.85 10.38 -15.95
CA GLU A 205 -12.58 10.63 -17.21
C GLU A 205 -12.58 9.40 -18.13
N ALA A 206 -11.48 8.64 -18.13
CA ALA A 206 -11.36 7.43 -18.95
C ALA A 206 -12.02 6.19 -18.33
N LEU A 207 -12.07 6.10 -16.99
CA LEU A 207 -12.50 4.90 -16.28
C LEU A 207 -13.86 5.05 -15.59
N GLY A 208 -14.37 6.26 -15.42
CA GLY A 208 -15.68 6.57 -14.83
C GLY A 208 -15.76 6.40 -13.30
N SER A 209 -14.67 6.00 -12.63
CA SER A 209 -14.65 5.65 -11.22
C SER A 209 -13.38 6.14 -10.53
N TRP A 210 -13.50 6.77 -9.36
CA TRP A 210 -12.34 7.20 -8.57
C TRP A 210 -11.50 6.02 -8.03
N PRO A 211 -12.09 4.93 -7.50
CA PRO A 211 -11.33 3.74 -7.15
C PRO A 211 -10.47 3.20 -8.30
N LEU A 212 -11.04 3.09 -9.50
CA LEU A 212 -10.29 2.68 -10.68
C LEU A 212 -9.21 3.69 -11.08
N ALA A 213 -9.48 5.00 -10.97
CA ALA A 213 -8.53 6.06 -11.26
C ALA A 213 -7.32 6.04 -10.30
N ILE A 214 -7.55 5.72 -9.02
CA ILE A 214 -6.52 5.56 -8.00
C ILE A 214 -5.62 4.35 -8.34
N VAL A 215 -6.22 3.20 -8.63
CA VAL A 215 -5.43 2.02 -9.04
C VAL A 215 -4.68 2.27 -10.36
N ALA A 216 -5.28 3.01 -11.30
CA ALA A 216 -4.65 3.39 -12.55
C ALA A 216 -3.45 4.35 -12.36
N TYR A 217 -3.43 5.13 -11.28
CA TYR A 217 -2.27 5.95 -10.92
C TYR A 217 -1.03 5.08 -10.67
N ASN A 218 -1.18 3.98 -9.97
CA ASN A 218 -0.11 3.02 -9.67
C ASN A 218 0.16 2.05 -10.84
N HIS A 219 -0.89 1.37 -11.32
CA HIS A 219 -0.77 0.28 -12.28
C HIS A 219 -0.73 0.73 -13.75
N GLY A 220 -1.17 1.95 -14.00
CA GLY A 220 -1.37 2.49 -15.34
C GLY A 220 -2.78 2.23 -15.89
N LYS A 221 -3.32 3.25 -16.58
CA LYS A 221 -4.68 3.26 -17.11
C LYS A 221 -5.01 2.05 -18.00
N ALA A 222 -4.12 1.76 -18.96
CA ALA A 222 -4.33 0.65 -19.89
C ALA A 222 -4.39 -0.71 -19.18
N GLY A 223 -3.58 -0.91 -18.14
CA GLY A 223 -3.62 -2.13 -17.32
C GLY A 223 -4.93 -2.30 -16.59
N VAL A 224 -5.47 -1.22 -16.02
CA VAL A 224 -6.77 -1.23 -15.33
C VAL A 224 -7.93 -1.45 -16.31
N GLN A 225 -7.89 -0.86 -17.50
CA GLN A 225 -8.87 -1.12 -18.56
C GLN A 225 -8.90 -2.61 -18.94
N THR A 226 -7.72 -3.20 -19.17
CA THR A 226 -7.61 -4.64 -19.46
C THR A 226 -8.13 -5.49 -18.29
N ALA A 227 -7.86 -5.12 -17.04
CA ALA A 227 -8.36 -5.84 -15.87
C ALA A 227 -9.89 -5.79 -15.79
N ARG A 228 -10.48 -4.61 -15.99
CA ARG A 228 -11.92 -4.37 -16.04
C ARG A 228 -12.61 -5.21 -17.09
N GLU A 229 -12.08 -5.22 -18.32
CA GLU A 229 -12.61 -6.01 -19.44
C GLU A 229 -12.57 -7.52 -19.16
N ARG A 230 -11.44 -8.01 -18.62
CA ARG A 230 -11.27 -9.45 -18.33
C ARG A 230 -12.11 -9.94 -17.17
N VAL A 231 -12.33 -9.11 -16.18
CA VAL A 231 -13.16 -9.43 -15.00
C VAL A 231 -14.65 -9.25 -15.30
N GLY A 232 -14.99 -8.35 -16.24
CA GLY A 232 -16.36 -7.98 -16.57
C GLY A 232 -17.04 -7.20 -15.44
N SER A 233 -16.28 -6.39 -14.68
CA SER A 233 -16.81 -5.61 -13.56
C SER A 233 -16.11 -4.24 -13.46
N ASP A 234 -16.90 -3.22 -13.08
CA ASP A 234 -16.42 -1.87 -12.74
C ASP A 234 -16.11 -1.71 -11.25
N ALA A 235 -16.45 -2.69 -10.43
CA ALA A 235 -16.14 -2.68 -9.01
C ALA A 235 -14.66 -3.02 -8.79
N ILE A 236 -13.95 -2.12 -8.10
CA ILE A 236 -12.52 -2.31 -7.84
C ILE A 236 -12.26 -3.56 -6.99
N GLU A 237 -13.17 -3.90 -6.10
CA GLU A 237 -13.13 -5.09 -5.25
C GLU A 237 -13.07 -6.37 -6.08
N ASP A 238 -13.91 -6.48 -7.11
CA ASP A 238 -13.91 -7.62 -8.02
C ASP A 238 -12.60 -7.73 -8.79
N ILE A 239 -12.07 -6.58 -9.23
CA ILE A 239 -10.79 -6.53 -9.96
C ILE A 239 -9.63 -6.97 -9.04
N ILE A 240 -9.57 -6.48 -7.81
CA ILE A 240 -8.53 -6.84 -6.85
C ILE A 240 -8.54 -8.34 -6.55
N VAL A 241 -9.72 -8.92 -6.38
CA VAL A 241 -9.87 -10.34 -6.03
C VAL A 241 -9.65 -11.25 -7.25
N ARG A 242 -10.27 -10.95 -8.40
CA ARG A 242 -10.40 -11.86 -9.53
C ARG A 242 -9.34 -11.68 -10.62
N TYR A 243 -8.74 -10.49 -10.73
CA TYR A 243 -7.75 -10.25 -11.77
C TYR A 243 -6.36 -10.72 -11.38
N ASN A 244 -5.78 -11.60 -12.19
CA ASN A 244 -4.44 -12.17 -12.00
C ASN A 244 -3.54 -11.92 -13.24
N GLY A 245 -3.53 -10.69 -13.74
CA GLY A 245 -2.62 -10.30 -14.83
C GLY A 245 -1.15 -10.26 -14.39
N PRO A 246 -0.20 -10.48 -15.32
CA PRO A 246 1.24 -10.67 -15.00
C PRO A 246 1.89 -9.56 -14.18
N ARG A 247 1.40 -8.33 -14.28
CA ARG A 247 1.89 -7.14 -13.56
C ARG A 247 0.96 -6.64 -12.47
N PHE A 248 -0.23 -7.27 -12.31
CA PHE A 248 -1.19 -6.92 -11.29
C PHE A 248 -0.98 -7.80 -10.05
N GLY A 249 0.19 -7.63 -9.43
CA GLY A 249 0.60 -8.40 -8.26
C GLY A 249 0.20 -7.75 -6.94
N PHE A 250 0.85 -8.15 -5.86
CA PHE A 250 0.57 -7.70 -4.49
C PHE A 250 0.48 -6.17 -4.36
N ALA A 251 1.45 -5.43 -4.89
CA ALA A 251 1.46 -3.97 -4.81
C ALA A 251 0.23 -3.33 -5.49
N SER A 252 -0.15 -3.78 -6.69
CA SER A 252 -1.32 -3.22 -7.39
C SER A 252 -2.64 -3.61 -6.71
N LYS A 253 -2.74 -4.84 -6.17
CA LYS A 253 -3.91 -5.31 -5.42
C LYS A 253 -4.10 -4.57 -4.10
N ASN A 254 -3.01 -4.16 -3.47
CA ASN A 254 -3.03 -3.49 -2.18
C ASN A 254 -3.01 -1.96 -2.25
N PHE A 255 -2.69 -1.37 -3.40
CA PHE A 255 -2.57 0.09 -3.52
C PHE A 255 -3.85 0.85 -3.11
N TYR A 256 -5.02 0.33 -3.48
CA TYR A 256 -6.28 0.94 -3.08
C TYR A 256 -6.61 0.72 -1.59
N PRO A 257 -6.48 -0.49 -1.01
CA PRO A 257 -6.53 -0.68 0.44
C PRO A 257 -5.53 0.17 1.24
N GLU A 258 -4.28 0.29 0.77
CA GLU A 258 -3.28 1.18 1.38
C GLU A 258 -3.74 2.64 1.38
N PHE A 259 -4.32 3.10 0.26
CA PHE A 259 -4.90 4.43 0.16
C PHE A 259 -6.06 4.62 1.13
N LEU A 260 -6.98 3.66 1.24
CA LEU A 260 -8.11 3.75 2.17
C LEU A 260 -7.64 3.80 3.63
N ALA A 261 -6.67 2.96 4.00
CA ALA A 261 -6.06 2.99 5.32
C ALA A 261 -5.42 4.35 5.63
N ALA A 262 -4.65 4.89 4.67
CA ALA A 262 -4.04 6.20 4.81
C ALA A 262 -5.08 7.32 4.88
N LEU A 263 -6.18 7.22 4.12
CA LEU A 263 -7.28 8.17 4.15
C LEU A 263 -7.98 8.17 5.51
N GLU A 264 -8.31 7.02 6.06
CA GLU A 264 -8.97 6.92 7.37
C GLU A 264 -8.11 7.54 8.47
N LEU A 265 -6.82 7.24 8.51
CA LEU A 265 -5.89 7.77 9.51
C LEU A 265 -5.63 9.28 9.34
N LEU A 266 -5.68 9.81 8.11
CA LEU A 266 -5.48 11.24 7.81
C LEU A 266 -6.77 12.04 7.73
N HIS A 267 -7.92 11.39 7.79
CA HIS A 267 -9.22 12.03 7.59
C HIS A 267 -9.47 13.27 8.46
N PRO A 268 -9.12 13.29 9.77
CA PRO A 268 -9.25 14.50 10.58
C PRO A 268 -8.44 15.67 10.03
N THR A 269 -7.21 15.41 9.60
CA THR A 269 -6.30 16.45 9.04
C THR A 269 -6.83 16.97 7.71
N ILE A 270 -7.30 16.10 6.82
CA ILE A 270 -7.83 16.48 5.51
C ILE A 270 -9.10 17.31 5.69
N ARG A 271 -10.05 16.90 6.55
CA ARG A 271 -11.30 17.62 6.82
C ARG A 271 -11.07 18.99 7.44
N GLN A 272 -10.12 19.12 8.37
CA GLN A 272 -9.77 20.41 8.97
C GLN A 272 -9.43 21.43 7.89
N HIS A 273 -8.64 21.05 6.89
CA HIS A 273 -8.24 21.96 5.80
C HIS A 273 -9.29 22.07 4.69
N ALA A 274 -10.16 21.07 4.57
CA ALA A 274 -11.29 21.14 3.68
C ALA A 274 -12.35 22.15 4.14
N GLY A 275 -12.56 22.36 5.45
CA GLY A 275 -13.54 23.29 6.02
C GLY A 275 -13.08 24.76 6.08
N GLN A 276 -11.78 25.00 6.26
CA GLN A 276 -11.25 26.37 6.54
C GLN A 276 -11.37 27.38 5.39
N GLU A 277 -11.44 26.96 4.12
CA GLU A 277 -11.61 27.90 3.00
C GLU A 277 -13.05 28.36 2.79
N ASN A 278 -14.06 27.61 3.23
CA ASN A 278 -15.46 28.06 3.16
C ASN A 278 -15.72 29.24 4.10
N SER A 279 -14.98 29.32 5.22
CA SER A 279 -15.09 30.42 6.17
C SER A 279 -14.41 31.72 5.69
N ARG A 280 -13.45 31.64 4.77
CA ARG A 280 -12.74 32.82 4.22
C ARG A 280 -13.39 33.44 3.00
N LYS A 281 -14.38 32.79 2.39
CA LYS A 281 -15.17 33.34 1.27
C LYS A 281 -16.50 33.99 1.71
N GLY A 282 -16.83 33.94 3.00
CA GLY A 282 -18.04 34.48 3.60
C GLY A 282 -17.80 35.69 4.50
N SER A 283 -16.59 36.28 4.50
CA SER A 283 -16.29 37.55 5.25
C SER A 283 -15.82 38.65 4.30
#